data_c43d63d201c7f51cfe7bcb53397aab61
#
_entry.id   c43d63d201c7f51cfe7bcb53397aab61
#
_cell.length_a   1.000
_cell.length_b   1.000
_cell.length_c   1.000
_cell.angle_alpha   90.00
_cell.angle_beta   90.00
_cell.angle_gamma   90.00
#
_symmetry.space_group_name_H-M   'P 1'
#
loop_
_entity.id
_entity.type
_entity.pdbx_description
1 polymer ?
#
loop_
_entity_poly.entity_id
_entity_poly.type
_entity_poly.pdbx_seq_one_letter_code
_entity_poly.pdbx_strand_id
1 'polypeptide(L)'
;REEGYYGWKQELPQIFPSVPEEVPYEPPRLILATDLHYQSAQADDGGAAFQLFVERGDGKVVEYLPELLEAFMDQVIEEHPSALVLSGDITMNGEKINHEELARGLMRVQDAGIPVLIVPGNHDINNPHAALYFGEEKAETDPVTPEEFYNIYHMYGYDQAISRDDASLSYVYQLDERNRLLMLDTC
;
A
#
# COMPACT_ATOMS: atom_id res chain seq x y z
N ARG A 1 24.96 77.40 -6.12
CA ARG A 1 25.67 76.53 -7.09
C ARG A 1 25.31 75.10 -6.71
N GLU A 2 24.35 74.55 -7.42
CA GLU A 2 24.00 73.17 -7.34
C GLU A 2 24.89 72.37 -8.33
N GLU A 3 25.77 71.53 -7.84
CA GLU A 3 26.51 70.59 -8.66
C GLU A 3 25.72 69.32 -8.78
N GLY A 4 25.37 69.07 -10.03
CA GLY A 4 24.55 67.91 -10.39
C GLY A 4 25.25 66.58 -10.14
N TYR A 5 24.56 65.72 -9.43
CA TYR A 5 24.90 64.32 -9.33
C TYR A 5 24.58 63.66 -10.68
N TYR A 6 25.58 63.32 -11.44
CA TYR A 6 25.43 62.48 -12.62
C TYR A 6 25.05 61.09 -12.19
N GLY A 7 23.78 60.79 -12.28
CA GLY A 7 23.28 59.46 -12.06
C GLY A 7 23.79 58.50 -13.15
N TRP A 8 24.68 57.63 -12.78
CA TRP A 8 25.03 56.46 -13.61
C TRP A 8 23.88 55.46 -13.56
N LYS A 9 22.92 55.59 -14.46
CA LYS A 9 22.03 54.47 -14.80
C LYS A 9 22.78 53.59 -15.79
N GLN A 10 23.75 52.82 -15.30
CA GLN A 10 24.16 51.63 -16.01
C GLN A 10 23.12 50.56 -15.71
N GLU A 11 22.32 50.22 -16.70
CA GLU A 11 21.60 48.94 -16.67
C GLU A 11 22.69 47.86 -16.65
N LEU A 12 22.92 47.30 -15.46
CA LEU A 12 23.75 46.11 -15.33
C LEU A 12 23.11 45.05 -16.21
N PRO A 13 23.85 44.45 -17.16
CA PRO A 13 23.32 43.32 -17.89
C PRO A 13 22.87 42.27 -16.86
N GLN A 14 21.68 41.67 -17.08
CA GLN A 14 21.22 40.57 -16.25
C GLN A 14 22.19 39.40 -16.42
N ILE A 15 23.23 39.36 -15.57
CA ILE A 15 24.26 38.31 -15.55
C ILE A 15 23.74 37.06 -14.86
N PHE A 16 22.62 37.16 -14.16
CA PHE A 16 21.96 36.00 -13.56
C PHE A 16 20.89 35.48 -14.51
N PRO A 17 20.94 34.18 -14.83
CA PRO A 17 19.81 33.57 -15.52
C PRO A 17 18.55 33.88 -14.70
N SER A 18 17.47 34.23 -15.40
CA SER A 18 16.16 34.37 -14.76
C SER A 18 15.95 33.16 -13.85
N VAL A 19 15.68 33.43 -12.55
CA VAL A 19 15.27 32.34 -11.63
C VAL A 19 14.11 31.65 -12.34
N PRO A 20 14.19 30.35 -12.60
CA PRO A 20 13.07 29.63 -13.24
C PRO A 20 11.83 29.95 -12.42
N GLU A 21 10.74 30.28 -13.10
CA GLU A 21 9.45 30.45 -12.45
C GLU A 21 9.18 29.20 -11.63
N GLU A 22 9.10 29.32 -10.30
CA GLU A 22 8.84 28.17 -9.45
C GLU A 22 7.49 27.60 -9.85
N VAL A 23 7.52 26.45 -10.49
CA VAL A 23 6.29 25.68 -10.74
C VAL A 23 5.69 25.39 -9.37
N PRO A 24 4.44 25.80 -9.10
CA PRO A 24 3.80 25.53 -7.83
C PRO A 24 3.88 24.04 -7.52
N TYR A 25 4.47 23.69 -6.38
CA TYR A 25 4.55 22.31 -5.95
C TYR A 25 3.21 21.88 -5.39
N GLU A 26 2.59 20.88 -6.03
CA GLU A 26 1.42 20.20 -5.52
C GLU A 26 1.90 18.96 -4.74
N PRO A 27 1.63 18.88 -3.42
CA PRO A 27 2.03 17.72 -2.63
C PRO A 27 1.26 16.47 -3.09
N PRO A 28 1.92 15.31 -3.13
CA PRO A 28 1.25 14.07 -3.49
C PRO A 28 0.16 13.71 -2.47
N ARG A 29 -0.95 13.19 -2.95
CA ARG A 29 -2.05 12.69 -2.13
C ARG A 29 -1.94 11.18 -2.04
N LEU A 30 -1.88 10.65 -0.83
CA LEU A 30 -1.81 9.22 -0.56
C LEU A 30 -3.13 8.73 0.05
N ILE A 31 -3.53 7.52 -0.31
CA ILE A 31 -4.49 6.75 0.46
C ILE A 31 -3.70 5.72 1.26
N LEU A 32 -3.87 5.73 2.58
CA LEU A 32 -3.30 4.77 3.50
C LEU A 32 -4.41 3.89 4.05
N ALA A 33 -4.25 2.58 3.92
CA ALA A 33 -5.10 1.60 4.56
C ALA A 33 -4.25 0.60 5.34
N THR A 34 -4.77 0.15 6.47
CA THR A 34 -4.19 -0.83 7.36
C THR A 34 -5.28 -1.75 7.87
N ASP A 35 -4.92 -2.90 8.37
CA ASP A 35 -5.86 -3.82 9.04
C ASP A 35 -7.06 -4.20 8.16
N LEU A 36 -6.83 -4.47 6.88
CA LEU A 36 -7.87 -4.94 5.97
C LEU A 36 -8.43 -6.30 6.41
N HIS A 37 -7.57 -7.15 6.99
CA HIS A 37 -7.90 -8.51 7.42
C HIS A 37 -8.72 -9.27 6.38
N TYR A 38 -8.31 -9.15 5.11
CA TYR A 38 -9.04 -9.76 4.00
C TYR A 38 -9.21 -11.26 4.17
N GLN A 39 -10.43 -11.72 4.02
CA GLN A 39 -10.81 -13.13 3.96
C GLN A 39 -11.42 -13.43 2.59
N SER A 40 -10.81 -14.34 1.86
CA SER A 40 -11.31 -14.81 0.57
C SER A 40 -12.57 -15.66 0.74
N ALA A 41 -13.54 -15.46 -0.13
CA ALA A 41 -14.70 -16.36 -0.20
C ALA A 41 -14.33 -17.81 -0.58
N GLN A 42 -13.09 -18.08 -0.97
CA GLN A 42 -12.58 -19.42 -1.22
C GLN A 42 -11.96 -20.08 0.03
N ALA A 43 -11.75 -19.31 1.09
CA ALA A 43 -11.20 -19.79 2.36
C ALA A 43 -12.28 -20.39 3.30
N ASP A 44 -13.55 -20.27 2.92
CA ASP A 44 -14.67 -20.82 3.67
C ASP A 44 -15.84 -21.22 2.74
N ASP A 45 -16.84 -21.90 3.29
CA ASP A 45 -18.08 -22.29 2.58
C ASP A 45 -19.34 -21.73 3.26
N GLY A 46 -19.20 -20.78 4.19
CA GLY A 46 -20.29 -20.25 5.00
C GLY A 46 -20.86 -21.24 6.04
N GLY A 47 -20.22 -22.40 6.22
CA GLY A 47 -20.65 -23.47 7.13
C GLY A 47 -20.52 -23.12 8.61
N ALA A 48 -20.82 -24.08 9.48
CA ALA A 48 -20.88 -23.86 10.92
C ALA A 48 -19.54 -23.42 11.52
N ALA A 49 -18.42 -23.93 10.98
CA ALA A 49 -17.08 -23.51 11.42
C ALA A 49 -16.82 -22.03 11.10
N PHE A 50 -17.21 -21.57 9.91
CA PHE A 50 -17.08 -20.16 9.52
C PHE A 50 -18.02 -19.26 10.34
N GLN A 51 -19.28 -19.66 10.54
CA GLN A 51 -20.23 -18.90 11.37
C GLN A 51 -19.70 -18.72 12.80
N LEU A 52 -19.12 -19.78 13.38
CA LEU A 52 -18.49 -19.68 14.70
C LEU A 52 -17.28 -18.75 14.71
N PHE A 53 -16.50 -18.71 13.62
CA PHE A 53 -15.40 -17.77 13.46
C PHE A 53 -15.88 -16.32 13.39
N VAL A 54 -16.93 -16.03 12.60
CA VAL A 54 -17.57 -14.72 12.50
C VAL A 54 -18.12 -14.28 13.88
N GLU A 55 -18.86 -15.14 14.58
CA GLU A 55 -19.41 -14.83 15.91
C GLU A 55 -18.34 -14.48 16.96
N ARG A 56 -17.12 -15.03 16.82
CA ARG A 56 -15.99 -14.80 17.72
C ARG A 56 -15.03 -13.71 17.22
N GLY A 57 -15.28 -13.14 16.08
CA GLY A 57 -14.38 -12.27 15.35
C GLY A 57 -14.28 -10.82 15.85
N ASP A 58 -14.58 -10.53 17.10
CA ASP A 58 -14.44 -9.20 17.73
C ASP A 58 -15.14 -8.05 16.96
N GLY A 59 -16.26 -8.36 16.30
CA GLY A 59 -17.04 -7.39 15.53
C GLY A 59 -16.51 -7.11 14.12
N LYS A 60 -15.54 -7.88 13.65
CA LYS A 60 -15.14 -7.84 12.24
C LYS A 60 -16.28 -8.38 11.36
N VAL A 61 -16.56 -7.68 10.27
CA VAL A 61 -17.64 -8.04 9.32
C VAL A 61 -17.10 -8.98 8.23
N VAL A 62 -16.52 -10.10 8.66
CA VAL A 62 -15.70 -11.00 7.83
C VAL A 62 -16.45 -11.48 6.59
N GLU A 63 -17.74 -11.76 6.70
CA GLU A 63 -18.58 -12.22 5.60
C GLU A 63 -18.78 -11.21 4.46
N TYR A 64 -18.45 -9.92 4.71
CA TYR A 64 -18.58 -8.85 3.71
C TYR A 64 -17.24 -8.34 3.19
N LEU A 65 -16.12 -8.93 3.61
CA LEU A 65 -14.79 -8.43 3.23
C LEU A 65 -14.52 -8.48 1.72
N PRO A 66 -14.97 -9.49 0.97
CA PRO A 66 -14.80 -9.46 -0.49
C PRO A 66 -15.50 -8.26 -1.14
N GLU A 67 -16.75 -7.97 -0.78
CA GLU A 67 -17.51 -6.83 -1.32
C GLU A 67 -16.95 -5.50 -0.84
N LEU A 68 -16.49 -5.43 0.41
CA LEU A 68 -15.85 -4.22 0.95
C LEU A 68 -14.53 -3.92 0.26
N LEU A 69 -13.72 -4.94 -0.05
CA LEU A 69 -12.47 -4.77 -0.79
C LEU A 69 -12.74 -4.27 -2.21
N GLU A 70 -13.72 -4.83 -2.91
CA GLU A 70 -14.11 -4.36 -4.25
C GLU A 70 -14.54 -2.89 -4.22
N ALA A 71 -15.42 -2.51 -3.29
CA ALA A 71 -15.86 -1.13 -3.13
C ALA A 71 -14.71 -0.18 -2.76
N PHE A 72 -13.78 -0.63 -1.92
CA PHE A 72 -12.59 0.14 -1.57
C PHE A 72 -11.69 0.37 -2.78
N MET A 73 -11.43 -0.67 -3.59
CA MET A 73 -10.63 -0.53 -4.80
C MET A 73 -11.28 0.40 -5.82
N ASP A 74 -12.60 0.32 -6.00
CA ASP A 74 -13.35 1.23 -6.89
C ASP A 74 -13.21 2.68 -6.42
N GLN A 75 -13.33 2.93 -5.11
CA GLN A 75 -13.13 4.26 -4.53
C GLN A 75 -11.68 4.75 -4.73
N VAL A 76 -10.67 3.91 -4.53
CA VAL A 76 -9.27 4.29 -4.76
C VAL A 76 -9.04 4.66 -6.22
N ILE A 77 -9.62 3.91 -7.16
CA ILE A 77 -9.53 4.19 -8.59
C ILE A 77 -10.20 5.53 -8.93
N GLU A 78 -11.39 5.79 -8.39
CA GLU A 78 -12.11 7.05 -8.60
C GLU A 78 -11.35 8.25 -8.05
N GLU A 79 -10.80 8.12 -6.84
CA GLU A 79 -10.03 9.14 -6.15
C GLU A 79 -8.67 9.43 -6.80
N HIS A 80 -8.10 8.48 -7.52
CA HIS A 80 -6.84 8.54 -8.24
C HIS A 80 -5.69 9.20 -7.43
N PRO A 81 -5.29 8.61 -6.29
CA PRO A 81 -4.19 9.12 -5.47
C PRO A 81 -2.83 8.96 -6.16
N SER A 82 -1.82 9.64 -5.66
CA SER A 82 -0.42 9.45 -6.09
C SER A 82 0.13 8.08 -5.73
N ALA A 83 -0.40 7.44 -4.70
CA ALA A 83 -0.20 6.03 -4.38
C ALA A 83 -1.24 5.53 -3.37
N LEU A 84 -1.52 4.22 -3.41
CA LEU A 84 -2.17 3.46 -2.35
C LEU A 84 -1.09 2.79 -1.49
N VAL A 85 -1.15 2.97 -0.18
CA VAL A 85 -0.23 2.36 0.79
C VAL A 85 -1.00 1.40 1.68
N LEU A 86 -0.59 0.13 1.71
CA LEU A 86 -1.13 -0.90 2.58
C LEU A 86 -0.08 -1.25 3.63
N SER A 87 -0.34 -0.88 4.90
CA SER A 87 0.66 -0.92 5.97
C SER A 87 0.45 -2.03 6.97
N GLY A 88 0.23 -3.25 6.46
CA GLY A 88 0.16 -4.46 7.27
C GLY A 88 -1.25 -4.89 7.67
N ASP A 89 -1.34 -6.13 8.17
CA ASP A 89 -2.54 -6.86 8.52
C ASP A 89 -3.58 -6.85 7.38
N ILE A 90 -3.05 -7.08 6.17
CA ILE A 90 -3.84 -7.04 4.93
C ILE A 90 -4.66 -8.30 4.72
N THR A 91 -4.25 -9.41 5.34
CA THR A 91 -4.98 -10.70 5.33
C THR A 91 -5.42 -11.11 6.73
N MET A 92 -6.35 -12.05 6.81
CA MET A 92 -6.91 -12.48 8.09
C MET A 92 -5.86 -13.09 9.02
N ASN A 93 -5.15 -14.14 8.56
CA ASN A 93 -4.08 -14.77 9.33
C ASN A 93 -2.96 -15.34 8.42
N GLY A 94 -2.69 -14.73 7.28
CA GLY A 94 -1.61 -15.13 6.40
C GLY A 94 -1.93 -16.36 5.54
N GLU A 95 -3.20 -16.69 5.34
CA GLU A 95 -3.61 -17.77 4.43
C GLU A 95 -3.23 -17.43 3.00
N LYS A 96 -2.57 -18.34 2.32
CA LYS A 96 -2.05 -18.10 0.96
C LYS A 96 -3.13 -17.71 -0.03
N ILE A 97 -4.31 -18.32 0.07
CA ILE A 97 -5.45 -18.01 -0.80
C ILE A 97 -5.92 -16.56 -0.61
N ASN A 98 -5.90 -16.04 0.62
CA ASN A 98 -6.26 -14.67 0.92
C ASN A 98 -5.26 -13.70 0.26
N HIS A 99 -3.96 -13.97 0.38
CA HIS A 99 -2.92 -13.17 -0.26
C HIS A 99 -3.01 -13.18 -1.79
N GLU A 100 -3.18 -14.35 -2.40
CA GLU A 100 -3.23 -14.48 -3.85
C GLU A 100 -4.46 -13.80 -4.45
N GLU A 101 -5.60 -13.84 -3.75
CA GLU A 101 -6.82 -13.19 -4.21
C GLU A 101 -6.76 -11.67 -4.02
N LEU A 102 -6.27 -11.21 -2.87
CA LEU A 102 -6.01 -9.79 -2.62
C LEU A 102 -5.06 -9.21 -3.68
N ALA A 103 -3.92 -9.88 -3.94
CA ALA A 103 -2.97 -9.43 -4.94
C ALA A 103 -3.62 -9.30 -6.33
N ARG A 104 -4.42 -10.29 -6.75
CA ARG A 104 -5.16 -10.21 -8.02
C ARG A 104 -6.14 -9.02 -8.07
N GLY A 105 -6.84 -8.74 -6.97
CA GLY A 105 -7.72 -7.58 -6.88
C GLY A 105 -6.96 -6.26 -7.02
N LEU A 106 -5.82 -6.12 -6.35
CA LEU A 106 -4.98 -4.92 -6.39
C LEU A 106 -4.40 -4.61 -7.78
N MET A 107 -4.32 -5.60 -8.68
CA MET A 107 -3.90 -5.34 -10.08
C MET A 107 -4.79 -4.31 -10.77
N ARG A 108 -6.10 -4.25 -10.46
CA ARG A 108 -7.01 -3.26 -11.03
C ARG A 108 -6.59 -1.83 -10.67
N VAL A 109 -6.08 -1.61 -9.47
CA VAL A 109 -5.59 -0.31 -9.02
C VAL A 109 -4.31 0.07 -9.77
N GLN A 110 -3.37 -0.88 -9.94
CA GLN A 110 -2.16 -0.67 -10.73
C GLN A 110 -2.47 -0.44 -12.22
N ASP A 111 -3.41 -1.18 -12.79
CA ASP A 111 -3.84 -1.02 -14.20
C ASP A 111 -4.49 0.36 -14.43
N ALA A 112 -5.05 0.97 -13.38
CA ALA A 112 -5.52 2.37 -13.41
C ALA A 112 -4.38 3.40 -13.29
N GLY A 113 -3.12 2.96 -13.24
CA GLY A 113 -1.94 3.84 -13.16
C GLY A 113 -1.60 4.32 -11.75
N ILE A 114 -2.17 3.71 -10.71
CA ILE A 114 -1.95 4.09 -9.31
C ILE A 114 -0.94 3.12 -8.70
N PRO A 115 0.25 3.57 -8.28
CA PRO A 115 1.19 2.73 -7.55
C PRO A 115 0.56 2.17 -6.26
N VAL A 116 0.69 0.86 -6.06
CA VAL A 116 0.32 0.20 -4.80
C VAL A 116 1.60 -0.19 -4.08
N LEU A 117 1.72 0.21 -2.81
CA LEU A 117 2.88 -0.06 -1.97
C LEU A 117 2.44 -0.85 -0.74
N ILE A 118 3.16 -1.93 -0.44
CA ILE A 118 2.71 -2.89 0.56
C ILE A 118 3.85 -3.31 1.48
N VAL A 119 3.57 -3.47 2.76
CA VAL A 119 4.42 -4.17 3.74
C VAL A 119 3.55 -5.11 4.57
N PRO A 120 4.11 -6.23 5.08
CA PRO A 120 3.34 -7.12 5.94
C PRO A 120 3.09 -6.53 7.32
N GLY A 121 2.06 -7.05 7.97
CA GLY A 121 1.83 -6.97 9.40
C GLY A 121 1.99 -8.35 10.07
N ASN A 122 1.79 -8.42 11.36
CA ASN A 122 1.94 -9.67 12.11
C ASN A 122 0.88 -10.73 11.77
N HIS A 123 -0.22 -10.33 11.13
CA HIS A 123 -1.21 -11.29 10.63
C HIS A 123 -0.81 -11.90 9.28
N ASP A 124 0.10 -11.30 8.53
CA ASP A 124 0.32 -11.64 7.12
C ASP A 124 1.35 -12.74 6.88
N ILE A 125 2.33 -12.85 7.78
CA ILE A 125 3.45 -13.79 7.61
C ILE A 125 3.67 -14.63 8.87
N ASN A 126 4.02 -15.91 8.67
CA ASN A 126 4.34 -16.85 9.74
C ASN A 126 3.28 -16.93 10.85
N ASN A 127 2.03 -16.60 10.56
CA ASN A 127 0.96 -16.58 11.56
C ASN A 127 0.47 -18.00 11.88
N PRO A 128 0.57 -18.48 13.13
CA PRO A 128 0.19 -19.84 13.49
C PRO A 128 -1.33 -20.07 13.50
N HIS A 129 -2.13 -19.05 13.25
CA HIS A 129 -3.59 -19.13 13.26
C HIS A 129 -4.20 -19.26 11.86
N ALA A 130 -3.35 -19.34 10.80
CA ALA A 130 -3.81 -19.54 9.43
C ALA A 130 -4.71 -20.78 9.31
N ALA A 131 -5.92 -20.59 8.78
CA ALA A 131 -6.90 -21.64 8.69
C ALA A 131 -7.95 -21.43 7.59
N LEU A 132 -8.52 -22.53 7.15
CA LEU A 132 -9.66 -22.59 6.24
C LEU A 132 -10.88 -23.15 7.00
N TYR A 133 -12.09 -22.78 6.56
CA TYR A 133 -13.32 -23.10 7.29
C TYR A 133 -14.33 -23.77 6.36
N PHE A 134 -14.51 -25.10 6.48
CA PHE A 134 -15.42 -25.85 5.64
C PHE A 134 -16.34 -26.78 6.47
N GLY A 135 -17.65 -26.65 6.27
CA GLY A 135 -18.65 -27.40 7.00
C GLY A 135 -18.58 -27.12 8.50
N GLU A 136 -18.26 -28.13 9.29
CA GLU A 136 -18.10 -28.04 10.75
C GLU A 136 -16.62 -27.94 11.17
N GLU A 137 -15.67 -27.99 10.22
CA GLU A 137 -14.25 -28.09 10.48
C GLU A 137 -13.51 -26.78 10.24
N LYS A 138 -12.62 -26.41 11.19
CA LYS A 138 -11.53 -25.47 11.00
C LYS A 138 -10.30 -26.30 10.63
N ALA A 139 -9.81 -26.15 9.39
CA ALA A 139 -8.61 -26.82 8.92
C ALA A 139 -7.42 -25.83 9.01
N GLU A 140 -6.44 -26.14 9.85
CA GLU A 140 -5.19 -25.37 9.88
C GLU A 140 -4.46 -25.50 8.54
N THR A 141 -3.83 -24.42 8.10
CA THR A 141 -3.02 -24.38 6.88
C THR A 141 -1.68 -23.69 7.17
N ASP A 142 -0.68 -23.96 6.33
CA ASP A 142 0.59 -23.27 6.44
C ASP A 142 0.38 -21.78 6.11
N PRO A 143 0.88 -20.85 6.95
CA PRO A 143 0.86 -19.43 6.65
C PRO A 143 1.89 -19.08 5.58
N VAL A 144 1.70 -17.97 4.91
CA VAL A 144 2.68 -17.39 3.99
C VAL A 144 3.95 -17.03 4.75
N THR A 145 5.09 -17.41 4.20
CA THR A 145 6.42 -17.01 4.69
C THR A 145 6.82 -15.63 4.14
N PRO A 146 7.84 -14.93 4.70
CA PRO A 146 8.36 -13.69 4.13
C PRO A 146 8.80 -13.82 2.67
N GLU A 147 9.38 -14.95 2.28
CA GLU A 147 9.77 -15.22 0.89
C GLU A 147 8.54 -15.36 -0.02
N GLU A 148 7.51 -16.08 0.42
CA GLU A 148 6.26 -16.23 -0.33
C GLU A 148 5.51 -14.90 -0.42
N PHE A 149 5.49 -14.10 0.66
CA PHE A 149 4.93 -12.74 0.65
C PHE A 149 5.62 -11.89 -0.43
N TYR A 150 6.95 -11.87 -0.45
CA TYR A 150 7.68 -11.17 -1.49
C TYR A 150 7.31 -11.70 -2.89
N ASN A 151 7.25 -13.00 -3.09
CA ASN A 151 6.92 -13.59 -4.40
C ASN A 151 5.50 -13.23 -4.88
N ILE A 152 4.55 -13.05 -3.96
CA ILE A 152 3.19 -12.63 -4.28
C ILE A 152 3.13 -11.13 -4.59
N TYR A 153 3.87 -10.32 -3.81
CA TYR A 153 3.70 -8.87 -3.82
C TYR A 153 4.87 -8.08 -4.43
N HIS A 154 5.87 -8.73 -5.05
CA HIS A 154 7.08 -8.01 -5.53
C HIS A 154 6.76 -6.83 -6.45
N MET A 155 5.72 -6.93 -7.29
CA MET A 155 5.29 -5.86 -8.19
C MET A 155 4.61 -4.68 -7.48
N TYR A 156 4.26 -4.80 -6.18
CA TYR A 156 3.60 -3.78 -5.38
C TYR A 156 4.61 -2.97 -4.54
N GLY A 157 5.53 -2.29 -5.24
CA GLY A 157 6.53 -1.39 -4.68
C GLY A 157 7.93 -1.97 -4.58
N TYR A 158 8.10 -3.29 -4.38
CA TYR A 158 9.44 -3.90 -4.19
C TYR A 158 10.31 -3.83 -5.43
N ASP A 159 9.76 -4.12 -6.63
CA ASP A 159 10.51 -4.08 -7.90
C ASP A 159 10.91 -2.66 -8.30
N GLN A 160 10.16 -1.65 -7.85
CA GLN A 160 10.42 -0.24 -8.11
C GLN A 160 11.18 0.43 -6.96
N ALA A 161 11.54 -0.32 -5.92
CA ALA A 161 12.25 0.22 -4.77
C ALA A 161 13.65 0.74 -5.16
N ILE A 162 13.99 1.94 -4.69
CA ILE A 162 15.34 2.51 -4.87
C ILE A 162 16.36 1.95 -3.88
N SER A 163 15.89 1.34 -2.80
CA SER A 163 16.70 0.63 -1.82
C SER A 163 15.83 -0.39 -1.09
N ARG A 164 16.41 -1.52 -0.74
CA ARG A 164 15.76 -2.59 0.04
C ARG A 164 16.67 -3.04 1.16
N ASP A 165 16.08 -3.49 2.26
CA ASP A 165 16.81 -4.20 3.31
C ASP A 165 16.90 -5.69 2.95
N ASP A 166 18.11 -6.27 3.10
CA ASP A 166 18.33 -7.68 2.80
C ASP A 166 17.83 -8.62 3.91
N ALA A 167 17.56 -8.08 5.10
CA ALA A 167 17.15 -8.85 6.28
C ALA A 167 15.66 -8.79 6.58
N SER A 168 14.93 -7.89 5.94
CA SER A 168 13.49 -7.70 6.14
C SER A 168 12.77 -7.37 4.82
N LEU A 169 11.46 -7.19 4.88
CA LEU A 169 10.66 -6.70 3.75
C LEU A 169 10.57 -5.17 3.70
N SER A 170 11.49 -4.47 4.38
CA SER A 170 11.57 -3.00 4.33
C SER A 170 12.17 -2.51 3.02
N TYR A 171 11.66 -1.39 2.52
CA TYR A 171 12.17 -0.77 1.30
C TYR A 171 11.91 0.73 1.25
N VAL A 172 12.58 1.42 0.32
CA VAL A 172 12.37 2.83 0.03
C VAL A 172 11.83 2.97 -1.38
N TYR A 173 10.70 3.66 -1.51
CA TYR A 173 10.07 3.97 -2.78
C TYR A 173 10.21 5.46 -3.11
N GLN A 174 10.62 5.77 -4.33
CA GLN A 174 10.65 7.16 -4.83
C GLN A 174 9.27 7.52 -5.38
N LEU A 175 8.52 8.34 -4.65
CA LEU A 175 7.16 8.73 -5.04
C LEU A 175 7.19 9.81 -6.14
N ASP A 176 8.02 10.84 -5.94
CA ASP A 176 8.28 11.92 -6.90
C ASP A 176 9.70 12.49 -6.70
N GLU A 177 10.07 13.56 -7.39
CA GLU A 177 11.40 14.15 -7.29
C GLU A 177 11.77 14.65 -5.88
N ARG A 178 10.77 14.93 -5.03
CA ARG A 178 10.95 15.54 -3.69
C ARG A 178 10.63 14.57 -2.55
N ASN A 179 9.80 13.52 -2.81
CA ASN A 179 9.25 12.65 -1.78
C ASN A 179 9.70 11.21 -1.93
N ARG A 180 10.02 10.62 -0.81
CA ARG A 180 10.29 9.18 -0.67
C ARG A 180 9.41 8.60 0.42
N LEU A 181 8.95 7.40 0.20
CA LEU A 181 8.25 6.61 1.20
C LEU A 181 9.21 5.56 1.75
N LEU A 182 9.36 5.54 3.07
CA LEU A 182 10.08 4.50 3.78
C LEU A 182 9.05 3.49 4.28
N MET A 183 9.02 2.34 3.63
CA MET A 183 8.14 1.23 3.95
C MET A 183 8.87 0.31 4.92
N LEU A 184 8.42 0.28 6.17
CA LEU A 184 9.09 -0.45 7.26
C LEU A 184 8.31 -1.72 7.59
N ASP A 185 8.96 -2.85 7.42
CA ASP A 185 8.55 -4.13 7.99
C ASP A 185 9.05 -4.20 9.43
N THR A 186 8.13 -4.37 10.36
CA THR A 186 8.40 -4.44 11.81
C THR A 186 7.99 -5.78 12.41
N CYS A 187 7.73 -6.82 11.59
CA CYS A 187 7.29 -8.15 11.98
C CYS A 187 8.45 -9.11 12.24
#